data_0f9979767d393ee70e2f8f5685f18fdf
#
_entry.id   0f9979767d393ee70e2f8f5685f18fdf
#
_cell.length_a   1.000
_cell.length_b   1.000
_cell.length_c   1.000
_cell.angle_alpha   90.00
_cell.angle_beta   90.00
_cell.angle_gamma   90.00
#
_symmetry.space_group_name_H-M   'P 1'
#
loop_
_entity.id
_entity.type
_entity.pdbx_description
1 polymer ?
#
loop_
_entity_poly.entity_id
_entity_poly.type
_entity_poly.pdbx_seq_one_letter_code
_entity_poly.pdbx_strand_id
1 'polypeptide(L)'
;MNIIICGAGRVGFTIAKQLSEQGHSITVIDQSSDDIQKINDSLDVKAIVGKATYPTILEKANASEADMIIAVTRNDEINMVICQIAFSIFNIPKKIARIRSQDYLNPKFTTVYNKENLPIDVIISPELEIAKSIQRKLEAPGALDSVPFADNKIRLLEIQINENCKLINFKLNELTKKYPELDANIIGIIRGDKFLIPKKNDDIQKDDKIYVIINSSQMSQTLEAFGHTEKVSKKILIVGGGNIGFNLAKNIEESLDAARVKIVEKDKDRAEFLASELNNTIVINGNGLDEEVLSEANLEEAETVLALTNDDEDNLMVSVLVEKFAKDEKGIEDKRTMA
;
A
#
# COMPACT_ATOMS: atom_id res chain seq x y z
N MET A 1 0.60 -17.11 20.35
CA MET A 1 1.44 -16.00 20.84
C MET A 1 0.58 -15.05 21.65
N ASN A 2 1.15 -14.44 22.69
CA ASN A 2 0.52 -13.38 23.46
C ASN A 2 0.95 -12.03 22.90
N ILE A 3 0.02 -11.26 22.34
CA ILE A 3 0.33 -10.01 21.63
C ILE A 3 -0.41 -8.85 22.26
N ILE A 4 0.32 -7.77 22.55
CA ILE A 4 -0.26 -6.52 23.04
C ILE A 4 -0.29 -5.50 21.88
N ILE A 5 -1.46 -4.92 21.63
CA ILE A 5 -1.66 -3.88 20.62
C ILE A 5 -2.00 -2.57 21.34
N CYS A 6 -1.19 -1.54 21.12
CA CYS A 6 -1.36 -0.22 21.70
C CYS A 6 -1.89 0.76 20.66
N GLY A 7 -3.16 1.09 20.78
CA GLY A 7 -3.95 1.86 19.82
C GLY A 7 -5.14 1.06 19.27
N ALA A 8 -6.38 1.50 19.55
CA ALA A 8 -7.63 0.85 19.11
C ALA A 8 -8.28 1.55 17.91
N GLY A 9 -7.57 2.46 17.25
CA GLY A 9 -8.03 3.10 16.02
C GLY A 9 -8.13 2.10 14.85
N ARG A 10 -8.47 2.58 13.63
CA ARG A 10 -8.69 1.74 12.43
C ARG A 10 -7.59 0.69 12.23
N VAL A 11 -6.32 1.08 12.32
CA VAL A 11 -5.17 0.16 12.11
C VAL A 11 -5.10 -0.90 13.23
N GLY A 12 -5.17 -0.48 14.50
CA GLY A 12 -5.10 -1.41 15.63
C GLY A 12 -6.27 -2.38 15.66
N PHE A 13 -7.49 -1.91 15.35
CA PHE A 13 -8.67 -2.77 15.20
C PHE A 13 -8.46 -3.86 14.14
N THR A 14 -7.99 -3.47 12.94
CA THR A 14 -7.77 -4.42 11.85
C THR A 14 -6.70 -5.46 12.19
N ILE A 15 -5.60 -5.04 12.82
CA ILE A 15 -4.55 -5.95 13.27
C ILE A 15 -5.09 -6.90 14.34
N ALA A 16 -5.82 -6.38 15.34
CA ALA A 16 -6.41 -7.19 16.40
C ALA A 16 -7.35 -8.27 15.84
N LYS A 17 -8.21 -7.89 14.88
CA LYS A 17 -9.12 -8.80 14.20
C LYS A 17 -8.37 -9.92 13.48
N GLN A 18 -7.42 -9.56 12.61
CA GLN A 18 -6.67 -10.56 11.83
C GLN A 18 -5.88 -11.54 12.71
N LEU A 19 -5.20 -11.03 13.75
CA LEU A 19 -4.40 -11.87 14.63
C LEU A 19 -5.25 -12.74 15.56
N SER A 20 -6.43 -12.26 16.00
CA SER A 20 -7.35 -13.09 16.77
C SER A 20 -7.95 -14.22 15.93
N GLU A 21 -8.31 -13.97 14.68
CA GLU A 21 -8.77 -15.00 13.73
C GLU A 21 -7.71 -16.05 13.43
N GLN A 22 -6.43 -15.72 13.58
CA GLN A 22 -5.31 -16.66 13.47
C GLN A 22 -5.03 -17.45 14.78
N GLY A 23 -5.85 -17.26 15.81
CA GLY A 23 -5.76 -18.00 17.08
C GLY A 23 -4.69 -17.46 18.04
N HIS A 24 -4.30 -16.18 17.93
CA HIS A 24 -3.41 -15.52 18.89
C HIS A 24 -4.20 -14.93 20.06
N SER A 25 -3.58 -14.89 21.24
CA SER A 25 -4.13 -14.21 22.42
C SER A 25 -3.80 -12.72 22.32
N ILE A 26 -4.81 -11.88 22.18
CA ILE A 26 -4.66 -10.46 21.92
C ILE A 26 -5.14 -9.65 23.11
N THR A 27 -4.34 -8.65 23.52
CA THR A 27 -4.75 -7.60 24.45
C THR A 27 -4.61 -6.24 23.75
N VAL A 28 -5.71 -5.48 23.66
CA VAL A 28 -5.73 -4.13 23.06
C VAL A 28 -5.76 -3.08 24.16
N ILE A 29 -4.93 -2.03 24.05
CA ILE A 29 -4.88 -0.91 24.99
C ILE A 29 -5.13 0.39 24.22
N ASP A 30 -6.08 1.20 24.67
CA ASP A 30 -6.29 2.57 24.19
C ASP A 30 -6.80 3.46 25.31
N GLN A 31 -6.54 4.77 25.22
CA GLN A 31 -7.07 5.76 26.15
C GLN A 31 -8.55 6.11 25.87
N SER A 32 -9.06 5.84 24.66
CA SER A 32 -10.43 6.07 24.25
C SER A 32 -11.33 4.93 24.74
N SER A 33 -12.25 5.24 25.65
CA SER A 33 -13.27 4.28 26.09
C SER A 33 -14.16 3.80 24.96
N ASP A 34 -14.49 4.70 24.03
CA ASP A 34 -15.38 4.41 22.90
C ASP A 34 -14.75 3.44 21.90
N ASP A 35 -13.44 3.60 21.62
CA ASP A 35 -12.72 2.70 20.74
C ASP A 35 -12.51 1.33 21.39
N ILE A 36 -12.25 1.30 22.73
CA ILE A 36 -12.20 0.04 23.49
C ILE A 36 -13.56 -0.65 23.53
N GLN A 37 -14.66 0.08 23.66
CA GLN A 37 -15.99 -0.49 23.62
C GLN A 37 -16.26 -1.16 22.24
N LYS A 38 -15.91 -0.50 21.13
CA LYS A 38 -16.03 -1.09 19.79
C LYS A 38 -15.22 -2.40 19.64
N ILE A 39 -14.01 -2.44 20.22
CA ILE A 39 -13.19 -3.67 20.25
C ILE A 39 -13.95 -4.78 20.99
N ASN A 40 -14.45 -4.52 22.20
CA ASN A 40 -15.16 -5.49 23.02
C ASN A 40 -16.45 -6.01 22.35
N ASP A 41 -17.16 -5.14 21.64
CA ASP A 41 -18.42 -5.50 20.97
C ASP A 41 -18.20 -6.33 19.69
N SER A 42 -17.01 -6.26 19.11
CA SER A 42 -16.72 -6.81 17.78
C SER A 42 -15.74 -7.99 17.77
N LEU A 43 -14.87 -8.10 18.78
CA LEU A 43 -13.76 -9.06 18.79
C LEU A 43 -13.68 -9.81 20.12
N ASP A 44 -13.33 -11.08 20.06
CA ASP A 44 -13.02 -11.89 21.25
C ASP A 44 -11.55 -11.67 21.67
N VAL A 45 -11.28 -10.50 22.26
CA VAL A 45 -9.95 -10.10 22.73
C VAL A 45 -10.05 -9.38 24.06
N LYS A 46 -8.98 -9.37 24.83
CA LYS A 46 -8.91 -8.56 26.06
C LYS A 46 -8.71 -7.10 25.67
N ALA A 47 -9.52 -6.18 26.20
CA ALA A 47 -9.39 -4.76 25.93
C ALA A 47 -9.27 -3.96 27.24
N ILE A 48 -8.36 -2.98 27.28
CA ILE A 48 -8.02 -2.19 28.46
C ILE A 48 -8.05 -0.70 28.11
N VAL A 49 -8.85 0.05 28.84
CA VAL A 49 -8.81 1.54 28.78
C VAL A 49 -7.62 2.04 29.59
N GLY A 50 -6.71 2.77 28.92
CA GLY A 50 -5.55 3.36 29.59
C GLY A 50 -4.49 3.87 28.61
N LYS A 51 -3.53 4.61 29.17
CA LYS A 51 -2.37 5.07 28.40
C LYS A 51 -1.30 3.98 28.36
N ALA A 52 -1.00 3.45 27.20
CA ALA A 52 0.00 2.37 27.02
C ALA A 52 1.43 2.81 27.37
N THR A 53 1.69 4.10 27.53
CA THR A 53 2.96 4.64 28.07
C THR A 53 3.08 4.49 29.59
N TYR A 54 2.04 4.03 30.29
CA TYR A 54 2.14 3.82 31.74
C TYR A 54 2.47 2.35 32.01
N PRO A 55 3.61 2.06 32.70
CA PRO A 55 4.01 0.68 33.02
C PRO A 55 2.91 -0.11 33.74
N THR A 56 2.15 0.51 34.62
CA THR A 56 1.05 -0.14 35.35
C THR A 56 -0.10 -0.59 34.42
N ILE A 57 -0.29 0.04 33.30
CA ILE A 57 -1.28 -0.37 32.29
C ILE A 57 -0.74 -1.55 31.49
N LEU A 58 0.54 -1.52 31.11
CA LEU A 58 1.20 -2.65 30.45
C LEU A 58 1.26 -3.88 31.38
N GLU A 59 1.48 -3.69 32.67
CA GLU A 59 1.43 -4.77 33.66
C GLU A 59 0.03 -5.42 33.73
N LYS A 60 -1.06 -4.64 33.75
CA LYS A 60 -2.45 -5.13 33.67
C LYS A 60 -2.71 -5.91 32.35
N ALA A 61 -1.97 -5.60 31.31
CA ALA A 61 -2.01 -6.31 30.04
C ALA A 61 -1.14 -7.57 30.02
N ASN A 62 -0.53 -7.95 31.14
CA ASN A 62 0.40 -9.08 31.29
C ASN A 62 1.65 -8.93 30.38
N ALA A 63 2.22 -7.73 30.31
CA ALA A 63 3.34 -7.41 29.43
C ALA A 63 4.57 -8.31 29.64
N SER A 64 4.80 -8.79 30.87
CA SER A 64 5.92 -9.73 31.18
C SER A 64 5.79 -11.09 30.50
N GLU A 65 4.59 -11.48 30.06
CA GLU A 65 4.32 -12.75 29.38
C GLU A 65 4.04 -12.54 27.87
N ALA A 66 4.17 -11.31 27.38
CA ALA A 66 3.91 -11.01 25.99
C ALA A 66 5.09 -11.40 25.09
N ASP A 67 4.78 -12.05 23.98
CA ASP A 67 5.74 -12.38 22.92
C ASP A 67 6.04 -11.18 22.03
N MET A 68 5.06 -10.29 21.89
CA MET A 68 5.12 -9.14 20.98
C MET A 68 4.30 -7.97 21.47
N ILE A 69 4.79 -6.75 21.20
CA ILE A 69 4.02 -5.51 21.33
C ILE A 69 3.98 -4.76 20.00
N ILE A 70 2.80 -4.24 19.65
CA ILE A 70 2.55 -3.49 18.42
C ILE A 70 2.01 -2.12 18.82
N ALA A 71 2.84 -1.08 18.70
CA ALA A 71 2.49 0.29 19.01
C ALA A 71 2.02 1.02 17.74
N VAL A 72 0.71 1.25 17.64
CA VAL A 72 0.04 1.85 16.46
C VAL A 72 -0.90 2.99 16.82
N THR A 73 -0.51 3.77 17.82
CA THR A 73 -1.23 4.98 18.18
C THR A 73 -1.09 6.06 17.09
N ARG A 74 -1.75 7.22 17.29
CA ARG A 74 -1.67 8.34 16.33
C ARG A 74 -0.37 9.14 16.41
N ASN A 75 0.47 8.89 17.41
CA ASN A 75 1.66 9.69 17.66
C ASN A 75 2.91 8.80 17.66
N ASP A 76 3.88 9.17 16.84
CA ASP A 76 5.11 8.41 16.61
C ASP A 76 5.97 8.32 17.88
N GLU A 77 6.11 9.44 18.62
CA GLU A 77 6.89 9.51 19.86
C GLU A 77 6.27 8.61 20.94
N ILE A 78 4.94 8.57 21.04
CA ILE A 78 4.24 7.66 21.94
C ILE A 78 4.53 6.21 21.58
N ASN A 79 4.52 5.86 20.29
CA ASN A 79 4.84 4.51 19.81
C ASN A 79 6.28 4.11 20.15
N MET A 80 7.22 5.04 20.01
CA MET A 80 8.61 4.84 20.40
C MET A 80 8.76 4.63 21.92
N VAL A 81 8.11 5.45 22.74
CA VAL A 81 8.12 5.34 24.20
C VAL A 81 7.51 4.03 24.67
N ILE A 82 6.41 3.58 24.06
CA ILE A 82 5.80 2.26 24.36
C ILE A 82 6.81 1.14 24.13
N CYS A 83 7.50 1.14 22.99
CA CYS A 83 8.51 0.12 22.67
C CYS A 83 9.69 0.17 23.63
N GLN A 84 10.12 1.38 24.05
CA GLN A 84 11.18 1.55 25.05
C GLN A 84 10.80 0.95 26.40
N ILE A 85 9.59 1.24 26.89
CA ILE A 85 9.09 0.70 28.16
C ILE A 85 8.92 -0.82 28.08
N ALA A 86 8.38 -1.32 26.97
CA ALA A 86 8.21 -2.74 26.72
C ALA A 86 9.54 -3.50 26.76
N PHE A 87 10.60 -2.90 26.28
CA PHE A 87 11.96 -3.46 26.35
C PHE A 87 12.55 -3.34 27.74
N SER A 88 12.60 -2.14 28.31
CA SER A 88 13.39 -1.86 29.51
C SER A 88 12.80 -2.44 30.80
N ILE A 89 11.47 -2.56 30.87
CA ILE A 89 10.77 -3.02 32.07
C ILE A 89 10.28 -4.46 31.94
N PHE A 90 9.71 -4.80 30.76
CA PHE A 90 9.02 -6.08 30.56
C PHE A 90 9.81 -7.10 29.72
N ASN A 91 10.92 -6.68 29.10
CA ASN A 91 11.76 -7.51 28.23
C ASN A 91 10.98 -8.19 27.09
N ILE A 92 9.97 -7.52 26.53
CA ILE A 92 9.18 -8.09 25.43
C ILE A 92 10.10 -8.34 24.21
N PRO A 93 10.15 -9.58 23.68
CA PRO A 93 11.13 -9.97 22.67
C PRO A 93 10.97 -9.19 21.34
N LYS A 94 9.71 -9.00 20.87
CA LYS A 94 9.42 -8.37 19.58
C LYS A 94 8.64 -7.07 19.78
N LYS A 95 9.18 -5.96 19.27
CA LYS A 95 8.57 -4.64 19.36
C LYS A 95 8.40 -4.05 17.97
N ILE A 96 7.14 -3.73 17.63
CA ILE A 96 6.75 -3.15 16.36
C ILE A 96 6.18 -1.77 16.63
N ALA A 97 6.65 -0.77 15.91
CA ALA A 97 6.15 0.60 16.02
C ALA A 97 5.69 1.15 14.67
N ARG A 98 4.55 1.82 14.68
CA ARG A 98 4.14 2.67 13.57
C ARG A 98 4.87 4.00 13.66
N ILE A 99 5.58 4.35 12.60
CA ILE A 99 6.27 5.63 12.42
C ILE A 99 5.85 6.21 11.07
N ARG A 100 5.40 7.47 11.07
CA ARG A 100 4.87 8.15 9.88
C ARG A 100 5.72 9.33 9.43
N SER A 101 6.38 9.98 10.39
CA SER A 101 7.21 11.14 10.09
C SER A 101 8.43 10.73 9.26
N GLN A 102 8.62 11.44 8.14
CA GLN A 102 9.76 11.22 7.25
C GLN A 102 11.09 11.55 7.92
N ASP A 103 11.10 12.46 8.88
CA ASP A 103 12.30 12.80 9.66
C ASP A 103 12.82 11.59 10.43
N TYR A 104 11.91 10.83 11.05
CA TYR A 104 12.27 9.59 11.76
C TYR A 104 12.63 8.42 10.82
N LEU A 105 12.15 8.44 9.59
CA LEU A 105 12.40 7.41 8.59
C LEU A 105 13.59 7.72 7.68
N ASN A 106 14.19 8.90 7.82
CA ASN A 106 15.34 9.29 7.04
C ASN A 106 16.52 8.31 7.24
N PRO A 107 17.09 7.72 6.19
CA PRO A 107 18.18 6.74 6.29
C PRO A 107 19.37 7.21 7.13
N LYS A 108 19.65 8.53 7.17
CA LYS A 108 20.72 9.10 7.98
C LYS A 108 20.53 8.90 9.48
N PHE A 109 19.27 8.73 9.94
CA PHE A 109 18.92 8.67 11.36
C PHE A 109 18.40 7.30 11.79
N THR A 110 18.17 6.37 10.86
CA THR A 110 17.61 5.03 11.17
C THR A 110 18.52 4.19 12.07
N THR A 111 19.80 4.54 12.21
CA THR A 111 20.72 3.90 13.14
C THR A 111 20.32 4.04 14.62
N VAL A 112 19.39 4.95 14.94
CA VAL A 112 18.83 5.07 16.29
C VAL A 112 17.97 3.86 16.68
N TYR A 113 17.39 3.15 15.70
CA TYR A 113 16.50 2.01 15.94
C TYR A 113 17.31 0.72 16.15
N ASN A 114 17.83 0.56 17.35
CA ASN A 114 18.57 -0.62 17.77
C ASN A 114 18.36 -0.85 19.27
N LYS A 115 18.84 -1.99 19.79
CA LYS A 115 18.64 -2.39 21.18
C LYS A 115 19.34 -1.46 22.20
N GLU A 116 20.37 -0.73 21.80
CA GLU A 116 21.15 0.13 22.69
C GLU A 116 20.49 1.51 22.84
N ASN A 117 19.84 2.02 21.78
CA ASN A 117 19.24 3.35 21.75
C ASN A 117 17.71 3.26 21.85
N LEU A 118 17.04 2.94 20.76
CA LEU A 118 15.58 2.84 20.67
C LEU A 118 15.20 1.44 20.17
N PRO A 119 14.77 0.53 21.07
CA PRO A 119 14.62 -0.91 20.78
C PRO A 119 13.34 -1.20 20.01
N ILE A 120 13.28 -0.80 18.75
CA ILE A 120 12.23 -1.13 17.80
C ILE A 120 12.77 -2.16 16.82
N ASP A 121 12.16 -3.35 16.78
CA ASP A 121 12.60 -4.43 15.91
C ASP A 121 12.04 -4.31 14.50
N VAL A 122 10.84 -3.73 14.37
CA VAL A 122 10.19 -3.49 13.07
C VAL A 122 9.46 -2.15 13.10
N ILE A 123 9.76 -1.34 12.11
CA ILE A 123 9.02 -0.10 11.84
C ILE A 123 8.00 -0.39 10.75
N ILE A 124 6.75 0.02 10.97
CA ILE A 124 5.70 -0.01 9.96
C ILE A 124 5.29 1.43 9.64
N SER A 125 5.22 1.73 8.36
CA SER A 125 4.62 2.96 7.84
C SER A 125 3.59 2.58 6.79
N PRO A 126 2.31 2.49 7.17
CA PRO A 126 1.23 2.16 6.23
C PRO A 126 1.23 3.07 5.01
N GLU A 127 1.55 4.34 5.20
CA GLU A 127 1.60 5.34 4.14
C GLU A 127 2.67 5.02 3.09
N LEU A 128 3.85 4.55 3.51
CA LEU A 128 4.91 4.09 2.62
C LEU A 128 4.51 2.82 1.86
N GLU A 129 3.89 1.87 2.55
CA GLU A 129 3.47 0.61 1.92
C GLU A 129 2.33 0.81 0.92
N ILE A 130 1.40 1.73 1.21
CA ILE A 130 0.36 2.15 0.25
C ILE A 130 1.00 2.81 -0.97
N ALA A 131 1.93 3.76 -0.78
CA ALA A 131 2.64 4.41 -1.87
C ALA A 131 3.37 3.40 -2.75
N LYS A 132 4.09 2.42 -2.17
CA LYS A 132 4.73 1.32 -2.90
C LYS A 132 3.72 0.44 -3.64
N SER A 133 2.57 0.15 -3.03
CA SER A 133 1.53 -0.64 -3.68
C SER A 133 0.95 0.06 -4.90
N ILE A 134 0.67 1.37 -4.80
CA ILE A 134 0.21 2.18 -5.94
C ILE A 134 1.29 2.24 -7.02
N GLN A 135 2.55 2.47 -6.64
CA GLN A 135 3.68 2.48 -7.57
C GLN A 135 3.75 1.16 -8.36
N ARG A 136 3.66 0.00 -7.69
CA ARG A 136 3.67 -1.31 -8.35
C ARG A 136 2.54 -1.47 -9.38
N LYS A 137 1.35 -0.93 -9.08
CA LYS A 137 0.22 -0.93 -10.03
C LYS A 137 0.47 -0.01 -11.22
N LEU A 138 1.13 1.13 -11.00
CA LEU A 138 1.52 2.04 -12.10
C LEU A 138 2.58 1.41 -13.01
N GLU A 139 3.53 0.67 -12.43
CA GLU A 139 4.60 -0.02 -13.16
C GLU A 139 4.11 -1.24 -13.95
N ALA A 140 3.05 -1.92 -13.49
CA ALA A 140 2.50 -3.12 -14.10
C ALA A 140 1.00 -2.95 -14.44
N PRO A 141 0.65 -2.04 -15.35
CA PRO A 141 -0.74 -1.78 -15.73
C PRO A 141 -1.33 -3.05 -16.37
N GLY A 142 -2.55 -3.40 -15.92
CA GLY A 142 -3.22 -4.65 -16.32
C GLY A 142 -2.97 -5.83 -15.36
N ALA A 143 -1.92 -5.80 -14.53
CA ALA A 143 -1.81 -6.75 -13.43
C ALA A 143 -2.67 -6.31 -12.23
N LEU A 144 -3.25 -7.27 -11.53
CA LEU A 144 -3.94 -7.02 -10.25
C LEU A 144 -2.95 -6.65 -9.15
N ASP A 145 -1.81 -7.34 -9.11
CA ASP A 145 -0.67 -7.05 -8.24
C ASP A 145 0.66 -7.45 -8.89
N SER A 146 1.74 -6.83 -8.42
CA SER A 146 3.10 -7.09 -8.89
C SER A 146 4.07 -7.02 -7.70
N VAL A 147 4.66 -8.15 -7.33
CA VAL A 147 5.59 -8.26 -6.21
C VAL A 147 7.01 -8.48 -6.72
N PRO A 148 7.96 -7.55 -6.44
CA PRO A 148 9.35 -7.69 -6.86
C PRO A 148 10.13 -8.65 -5.95
N PHE A 149 11.05 -9.41 -6.55
CA PHE A 149 12.02 -10.29 -5.89
C PHE A 149 13.43 -10.08 -6.47
N ALA A 150 14.44 -10.48 -5.70
CA ALA A 150 15.85 -10.47 -6.14
C ALA A 150 16.28 -9.10 -6.72
N ASP A 151 16.13 -8.05 -5.93
CA ASP A 151 16.45 -6.65 -6.34
C ASP A 151 15.75 -6.26 -7.64
N ASN A 152 14.47 -6.58 -7.73
CA ASN A 152 13.60 -6.28 -8.89
C ASN A 152 13.99 -7.00 -10.21
N LYS A 153 14.82 -8.04 -10.17
CA LYS A 153 15.16 -8.84 -11.35
C LYS A 153 14.04 -9.79 -11.77
N ILE A 154 13.27 -10.25 -10.78
CA ILE A 154 12.15 -11.18 -10.94
C ILE A 154 10.92 -10.54 -10.35
N ARG A 155 9.77 -10.74 -10.98
CA ARG A 155 8.46 -10.32 -10.44
C ARG A 155 7.46 -11.48 -10.43
N LEU A 156 6.66 -11.51 -9.39
CA LEU A 156 5.44 -12.29 -9.34
C LEU A 156 4.28 -11.36 -9.72
N LEU A 157 3.59 -11.69 -10.80
CA LEU A 157 2.40 -10.98 -11.24
C LEU A 157 1.15 -11.78 -10.88
N GLU A 158 0.13 -11.09 -10.38
CA GLU A 158 -1.24 -11.59 -10.33
C GLU A 158 -2.01 -10.99 -11.51
N ILE A 159 -2.51 -11.83 -12.42
CA ILE A 159 -3.17 -11.41 -13.66
C ILE A 159 -4.57 -12.02 -13.72
N GLN A 160 -5.58 -11.18 -14.00
CA GLN A 160 -6.93 -11.63 -14.30
C GLN A 160 -7.03 -11.97 -15.78
N ILE A 161 -7.47 -13.18 -16.11
CA ILE A 161 -7.71 -13.58 -17.49
C ILE A 161 -9.07 -13.02 -17.96
N ASN A 162 -9.01 -12.08 -18.87
CA ASN A 162 -10.17 -11.48 -19.53
C ASN A 162 -10.42 -12.09 -20.91
N GLU A 163 -11.49 -11.70 -21.57
CA GLU A 163 -11.88 -12.20 -22.89
C GLU A 163 -10.89 -11.83 -24.02
N ASN A 164 -10.03 -10.83 -23.82
CA ASN A 164 -9.00 -10.44 -24.80
C ASN A 164 -7.76 -11.35 -24.74
N CYS A 165 -7.67 -12.23 -23.75
CA CYS A 165 -6.55 -13.14 -23.60
C CYS A 165 -6.54 -14.20 -24.72
N LYS A 166 -5.53 -14.16 -25.57
CA LYS A 166 -5.35 -15.10 -26.70
C LYS A 166 -4.97 -16.51 -26.26
N LEU A 167 -4.75 -16.72 -24.96
CA LEU A 167 -4.29 -17.98 -24.38
C LEU A 167 -5.42 -18.75 -23.68
N ILE A 168 -6.66 -18.29 -23.78
CA ILE A 168 -7.83 -19.03 -23.26
C ILE A 168 -7.93 -20.37 -23.97
N ASN A 169 -8.14 -21.44 -23.20
CA ASN A 169 -8.21 -22.84 -23.64
C ASN A 169 -6.89 -23.41 -24.19
N PHE A 170 -5.77 -22.66 -24.12
CA PHE A 170 -4.46 -23.24 -24.44
C PHE A 170 -3.92 -24.03 -23.23
N LYS A 171 -3.34 -25.19 -23.51
CA LYS A 171 -2.63 -25.95 -22.47
C LYS A 171 -1.31 -25.30 -22.13
N LEU A 172 -0.92 -25.39 -20.87
CA LEU A 172 0.30 -24.75 -20.37
C LEU A 172 1.57 -25.23 -21.09
N ASN A 173 1.62 -26.48 -21.54
CA ASN A 173 2.74 -26.99 -22.32
C ASN A 173 2.84 -26.41 -23.74
N GLU A 174 1.79 -25.75 -24.22
CA GLU A 174 1.77 -25.10 -25.55
C GLU A 174 2.26 -23.63 -25.44
N LEU A 175 2.18 -23.03 -24.25
CA LEU A 175 2.63 -21.65 -24.03
C LEU A 175 4.11 -21.49 -24.37
N THR A 176 4.97 -22.38 -23.85
CA THR A 176 6.41 -22.36 -24.11
C THR A 176 6.74 -22.54 -25.59
N LYS A 177 5.87 -23.23 -26.37
CA LYS A 177 6.05 -23.38 -27.83
C LYS A 177 5.63 -22.13 -28.57
N LYS A 178 4.56 -21.47 -28.12
CA LYS A 178 4.00 -20.28 -28.75
C LYS A 178 4.79 -19.01 -28.46
N TYR A 179 5.36 -18.95 -27.25
CA TYR A 179 6.16 -17.83 -26.75
C TYR A 179 7.51 -18.34 -26.20
N PRO A 180 8.40 -18.88 -27.08
CA PRO A 180 9.66 -19.50 -26.65
C PRO A 180 10.64 -18.52 -26.00
N GLU A 181 10.49 -17.24 -26.30
CA GLU A 181 11.32 -16.13 -25.78
C GLU A 181 10.81 -15.59 -24.45
N LEU A 182 9.60 -15.99 -24.01
CA LEU A 182 9.00 -15.49 -22.79
C LEU A 182 9.49 -16.31 -21.59
N ASP A 183 10.33 -15.68 -20.75
CA ASP A 183 10.80 -16.27 -19.52
C ASP A 183 9.75 -16.05 -18.40
N ALA A 184 8.63 -16.78 -18.56
CA ALA A 184 7.48 -16.69 -17.68
C ALA A 184 7.03 -18.09 -17.25
N ASN A 185 6.73 -18.23 -15.94
CA ASN A 185 6.28 -19.50 -15.36
C ASN A 185 5.02 -19.30 -14.52
N ILE A 186 3.93 -19.95 -14.88
CA ILE A 186 2.68 -19.93 -14.11
C ILE A 186 2.81 -20.90 -12.95
N ILE A 187 2.73 -20.36 -11.71
CA ILE A 187 2.92 -21.13 -10.48
C ILE A 187 1.63 -21.40 -9.72
N GLY A 188 0.55 -20.69 -10.07
CA GLY A 188 -0.75 -20.84 -9.43
C GLY A 188 -1.88 -20.37 -10.32
N ILE A 189 -3.05 -20.97 -10.16
CA ILE A 189 -4.30 -20.55 -10.80
C ILE A 189 -5.38 -20.55 -9.73
N ILE A 190 -6.12 -19.44 -9.61
CA ILE A 190 -7.37 -19.38 -8.84
C ILE A 190 -8.52 -19.44 -9.86
N ARG A 191 -9.32 -20.48 -9.77
CA ARG A 191 -10.51 -20.69 -10.59
C ARG A 191 -11.74 -20.76 -9.69
N GLY A 192 -12.58 -19.74 -9.72
CA GLY A 192 -13.58 -19.52 -8.69
C GLY A 192 -12.94 -19.41 -7.32
N ASP A 193 -13.35 -20.25 -6.36
CA ASP A 193 -12.81 -20.26 -4.99
C ASP A 193 -11.67 -21.29 -4.78
N LYS A 194 -11.18 -21.91 -5.85
CA LYS A 194 -10.19 -22.99 -5.77
C LYS A 194 -8.82 -22.53 -6.22
N PHE A 195 -7.81 -22.70 -5.35
CA PHE A 195 -6.41 -22.57 -5.73
C PHE A 195 -5.89 -23.90 -6.33
N LEU A 196 -5.30 -23.81 -7.52
CA LEU A 196 -4.76 -24.95 -8.28
C LEU A 196 -3.27 -24.75 -8.49
N ILE A 197 -2.47 -25.80 -8.22
CA ILE A 197 -1.09 -25.86 -8.67
C ILE A 197 -1.09 -26.40 -10.11
N PRO A 198 -0.69 -25.57 -11.09
CA PRO A 198 -0.86 -25.91 -12.50
C PRO A 198 0.02 -27.07 -12.93
N LYS A 199 -0.53 -27.95 -13.78
CA LYS A 199 0.15 -29.06 -14.43
C LYS A 199 0.27 -28.79 -15.93
N LYS A 200 1.21 -29.44 -16.59
CA LYS A 200 1.51 -29.25 -18.03
C LYS A 200 0.30 -29.33 -18.97
N ASN A 201 -0.71 -30.14 -18.61
CA ASN A 201 -1.89 -30.36 -19.42
C ASN A 201 -3.11 -29.52 -19.02
N ASP A 202 -2.98 -28.72 -17.97
CA ASP A 202 -4.04 -27.81 -17.56
C ASP A 202 -4.14 -26.65 -18.55
N ASP A 203 -5.33 -26.11 -18.69
CA ASP A 203 -5.66 -24.98 -19.55
C ASP A 203 -5.88 -23.70 -18.75
N ILE A 204 -5.80 -22.56 -19.41
CA ILE A 204 -6.18 -21.25 -18.87
C ILE A 204 -7.63 -20.98 -19.31
N GLN A 205 -8.47 -20.54 -18.39
CA GLN A 205 -9.86 -20.22 -18.65
C GLN A 205 -10.16 -18.75 -18.41
N LYS A 206 -11.22 -18.24 -19.04
CA LYS A 206 -11.72 -16.90 -18.75
C LYS A 206 -12.06 -16.82 -17.25
N ASP A 207 -11.83 -15.66 -16.67
CA ASP A 207 -12.02 -15.33 -15.26
C ASP A 207 -11.07 -16.04 -14.28
N ASP A 208 -10.10 -16.84 -14.77
CA ASP A 208 -9.01 -17.30 -13.92
C ASP A 208 -8.16 -16.13 -13.43
N LYS A 209 -7.71 -16.19 -12.18
CA LYS A 209 -6.58 -15.38 -11.71
C LYS A 209 -5.34 -16.25 -11.72
N ILE A 210 -4.32 -15.83 -12.45
CA ILE A 210 -3.07 -16.57 -12.56
C ILE A 210 -1.95 -15.86 -11.83
N TYR A 211 -1.07 -16.65 -11.22
CA TYR A 211 0.17 -16.18 -10.61
C TYR A 211 1.34 -16.57 -11.50
N VAL A 212 2.05 -15.57 -12.02
CA VAL A 212 3.13 -15.77 -13.00
C VAL A 212 4.43 -15.19 -12.47
N ILE A 213 5.48 -15.99 -12.42
CA ILE A 213 6.85 -15.51 -12.17
C ILE A 213 7.47 -15.15 -13.52
N ILE A 214 8.05 -13.96 -13.59
CA ILE A 214 8.66 -13.44 -14.81
C ILE A 214 10.01 -12.80 -14.56
N ASN A 215 10.81 -12.66 -15.61
CA ASN A 215 11.89 -11.68 -15.66
C ASN A 215 11.29 -10.27 -15.75
N SER A 216 11.72 -9.33 -14.89
CA SER A 216 11.15 -7.98 -14.85
C SER A 216 11.27 -7.21 -16.17
N SER A 217 12.30 -7.49 -16.97
CA SER A 217 12.48 -6.89 -18.30
C SER A 217 11.42 -7.32 -19.33
N GLN A 218 10.69 -8.40 -19.06
CA GLN A 218 9.68 -8.95 -19.96
C GLN A 218 8.24 -8.70 -19.51
N MET A 219 8.06 -7.78 -18.54
CA MET A 219 6.74 -7.51 -17.95
C MET A 219 5.69 -7.11 -18.99
N SER A 220 5.99 -6.14 -19.84
CA SER A 220 5.06 -5.68 -20.88
C SER A 220 4.70 -6.79 -21.88
N GLN A 221 5.69 -7.58 -22.31
CA GLN A 221 5.46 -8.72 -23.23
C GLN A 221 4.60 -9.80 -22.59
N THR A 222 4.82 -10.06 -21.29
CA THR A 222 4.01 -11.02 -20.54
C THR A 222 2.58 -10.56 -20.42
N LEU A 223 2.34 -9.32 -20.00
CA LEU A 223 1.01 -8.76 -19.87
C LEU A 223 0.27 -8.78 -21.21
N GLU A 224 0.93 -8.39 -22.31
CA GLU A 224 0.37 -8.46 -23.66
C GLU A 224 -0.01 -9.89 -24.08
N ALA A 225 0.82 -10.88 -23.76
CA ALA A 225 0.52 -12.29 -24.05
C ALA A 225 -0.75 -12.76 -23.32
N PHE A 226 -1.01 -12.24 -22.12
CA PHE A 226 -2.23 -12.53 -21.34
C PHE A 226 -3.40 -11.59 -21.62
N GLY A 227 -3.30 -10.73 -22.66
CA GLY A 227 -4.40 -9.89 -23.14
C GLY A 227 -4.49 -8.51 -22.53
N HIS A 228 -3.45 -8.07 -21.83
CA HIS A 228 -3.33 -6.74 -21.24
C HIS A 228 -2.38 -5.86 -22.07
N THR A 229 -2.92 -4.86 -22.72
CA THR A 229 -2.18 -3.95 -23.64
C THR A 229 -2.02 -2.54 -23.09
N GLU A 230 -2.40 -2.35 -21.83
CA GLU A 230 -2.32 -1.08 -21.13
C GLU A 230 -0.87 -0.62 -21.00
N LYS A 231 -0.63 0.66 -21.29
CA LYS A 231 0.70 1.26 -21.22
C LYS A 231 0.98 1.83 -19.84
N VAL A 232 2.26 1.86 -19.46
CA VAL A 232 2.72 2.58 -18.28
C VAL A 232 2.45 4.08 -18.46
N SER A 233 1.75 4.69 -17.51
CA SER A 233 1.39 6.10 -17.55
C SER A 233 2.61 6.99 -17.42
N LYS A 234 2.73 7.96 -18.32
CA LYS A 234 3.79 8.97 -18.33
C LYS A 234 3.37 10.31 -17.74
N LYS A 235 2.08 10.60 -17.71
CA LYS A 235 1.52 11.82 -17.14
C LYS A 235 0.59 11.46 -15.99
N ILE A 236 1.04 11.74 -14.77
CA ILE A 236 0.37 11.34 -13.54
C ILE A 236 -0.01 12.59 -12.75
N LEU A 237 -1.30 12.71 -12.42
CA LEU A 237 -1.81 13.75 -11.53
C LEU A 237 -2.17 13.12 -10.18
N ILE A 238 -1.61 13.65 -9.11
CA ILE A 238 -1.91 13.27 -7.73
C ILE A 238 -2.70 14.41 -7.09
N VAL A 239 -3.89 14.12 -6.59
CA VAL A 239 -4.69 15.05 -5.80
C VAL A 239 -4.56 14.66 -4.33
N GLY A 240 -3.86 15.51 -3.57
CA GLY A 240 -3.49 15.28 -2.16
C GLY A 240 -2.00 15.02 -1.98
N GLY A 241 -1.29 16.01 -1.43
CA GLY A 241 0.14 15.99 -1.12
C GLY A 241 0.46 15.50 0.30
N GLY A 242 -0.42 14.72 0.91
CA GLY A 242 -0.19 14.07 2.19
C GLY A 242 1.01 13.11 2.16
N ASN A 243 1.18 12.31 3.22
CA ASN A 243 2.32 11.39 3.29
C ASN A 243 2.32 10.34 2.18
N ILE A 244 1.14 9.85 1.76
CA ILE A 244 1.04 8.88 0.65
C ILE A 244 1.42 9.55 -0.66
N GLY A 245 0.82 10.71 -1.00
CA GLY A 245 1.09 11.43 -2.24
C GLY A 245 2.55 11.86 -2.38
N PHE A 246 3.14 12.38 -1.30
CA PHE A 246 4.56 12.73 -1.25
C PHE A 246 5.48 11.53 -1.52
N ASN A 247 5.30 10.43 -0.76
CA ASN A 247 6.14 9.24 -0.92
C ASN A 247 5.98 8.60 -2.30
N LEU A 248 4.74 8.61 -2.83
CA LEU A 248 4.48 8.09 -4.16
C LEU A 248 5.18 8.93 -5.23
N ALA A 249 5.08 10.26 -5.18
CA ALA A 249 5.77 11.14 -6.12
C ALA A 249 7.28 10.94 -6.07
N LYS A 250 7.86 10.88 -4.88
CA LYS A 250 9.28 10.61 -4.67
C LYS A 250 9.72 9.27 -5.25
N ASN A 251 8.96 8.20 -4.98
CA ASN A 251 9.24 6.88 -5.53
C ASN A 251 9.15 6.87 -7.06
N ILE A 252 8.18 7.60 -7.66
CA ILE A 252 8.05 7.72 -9.12
C ILE A 252 9.24 8.46 -9.71
N GLU A 253 9.71 9.56 -9.08
CA GLU A 253 10.90 10.27 -9.52
C GLU A 253 12.16 9.39 -9.55
N GLU A 254 12.27 8.44 -8.59
CA GLU A 254 13.41 7.54 -8.47
C GLU A 254 13.34 6.32 -9.43
N SER A 255 12.13 5.89 -9.83
CA SER A 255 11.94 4.61 -10.54
C SER A 255 11.44 4.74 -11.98
N LEU A 256 10.79 5.85 -12.34
CA LEU A 256 10.13 6.06 -13.63
C LEU A 256 10.66 7.33 -14.31
N ASP A 257 11.88 7.31 -14.81
CA ASP A 257 12.56 8.47 -15.42
C ASP A 257 11.74 9.23 -16.48
N ALA A 258 10.80 8.56 -17.14
CA ALA A 258 9.97 9.15 -18.20
C ALA A 258 8.63 9.71 -17.69
N ALA A 259 8.28 9.50 -16.42
CA ALA A 259 7.02 9.95 -15.86
C ALA A 259 7.10 11.42 -15.42
N ARG A 260 6.04 12.16 -15.73
CA ARG A 260 5.83 13.54 -15.28
C ARG A 260 4.72 13.54 -14.24
N VAL A 261 5.05 13.94 -13.03
CA VAL A 261 4.12 13.98 -11.91
C VAL A 261 3.72 15.42 -11.62
N LYS A 262 2.44 15.63 -11.39
CA LYS A 262 1.91 16.86 -10.80
C LYS A 262 1.16 16.51 -9.52
N ILE A 263 1.26 17.38 -8.51
CA ILE A 263 0.53 17.27 -7.25
C ILE A 263 -0.32 18.51 -7.06
N VAL A 264 -1.60 18.32 -6.76
CA VAL A 264 -2.49 19.37 -6.27
C VAL A 264 -2.61 19.21 -4.76
N GLU A 265 -2.26 20.28 -4.00
CA GLU A 265 -2.32 20.31 -2.54
C GLU A 265 -2.97 21.60 -2.06
N LYS A 266 -4.00 21.49 -1.21
CA LYS A 266 -4.77 22.65 -0.76
C LYS A 266 -4.10 23.46 0.34
N ASP A 267 -3.32 22.79 1.20
CA ASP A 267 -2.57 23.43 2.27
C ASP A 267 -1.31 24.08 1.71
N LYS A 268 -1.17 25.39 1.90
CA LYS A 268 -0.09 26.18 1.32
C LYS A 268 1.28 25.78 1.89
N ASP A 269 1.38 25.63 3.20
CA ASP A 269 2.66 25.29 3.84
C ASP A 269 3.12 23.90 3.39
N ARG A 270 2.15 22.98 3.24
CA ARG A 270 2.43 21.64 2.72
C ARG A 270 2.86 21.67 1.24
N ALA A 271 2.20 22.48 0.42
CA ALA A 271 2.59 22.64 -0.99
C ALA A 271 4.00 23.22 -1.14
N GLU A 272 4.37 24.21 -0.33
CA GLU A 272 5.73 24.78 -0.28
C GLU A 272 6.77 23.71 0.16
N PHE A 273 6.45 22.90 1.18
CA PHE A 273 7.29 21.78 1.60
C PHE A 273 7.50 20.78 0.46
N LEU A 274 6.42 20.34 -0.21
CA LEU A 274 6.51 19.41 -1.33
C LEU A 274 7.38 19.94 -2.46
N ALA A 275 7.22 21.21 -2.82
CA ALA A 275 7.99 21.87 -3.87
C ALA A 275 9.49 21.97 -3.51
N SER A 276 9.85 22.00 -2.21
CA SER A 276 11.25 22.02 -1.76
C SER A 276 11.89 20.64 -1.74
N GLU A 277 11.12 19.57 -1.55
CA GLU A 277 11.63 18.21 -1.35
C GLU A 277 11.61 17.34 -2.63
N LEU A 278 10.75 17.69 -3.61
CA LEU A 278 10.61 16.97 -4.87
C LEU A 278 11.38 17.69 -5.99
N ASN A 279 12.08 16.93 -6.84
CA ASN A 279 13.00 17.51 -7.84
C ASN A 279 12.33 17.73 -9.20
N ASN A 280 11.47 16.79 -9.62
CA ASN A 280 10.88 16.76 -10.96
C ASN A 280 9.35 16.89 -10.95
N THR A 281 8.73 16.90 -9.77
CA THR A 281 7.28 16.99 -9.59
C THR A 281 6.84 18.46 -9.53
N ILE A 282 5.83 18.81 -10.31
CA ILE A 282 5.22 20.13 -10.26
C ILE A 282 4.15 20.14 -9.18
N VAL A 283 4.24 21.07 -8.25
CA VAL A 283 3.28 21.24 -7.16
C VAL A 283 2.40 22.46 -7.42
N ILE A 284 1.10 22.26 -7.36
CA ILE A 284 0.07 23.29 -7.56
C ILE A 284 -0.67 23.45 -6.24
N ASN A 285 -0.68 24.67 -5.69
CA ASN A 285 -1.42 24.95 -4.48
C ASN A 285 -2.88 25.31 -4.83
N GLY A 286 -3.81 24.45 -4.46
CA GLY A 286 -5.23 24.65 -4.74
C GLY A 286 -6.11 23.50 -4.25
N ASN A 287 -7.42 23.70 -4.31
CA ASN A 287 -8.38 22.67 -3.97
C ASN A 287 -8.59 21.71 -5.15
N GLY A 288 -8.34 20.42 -4.96
CA GLY A 288 -8.55 19.40 -5.99
C GLY A 288 -9.99 19.13 -6.41
N LEU A 289 -10.98 19.80 -5.79
CA LEU A 289 -12.38 19.80 -6.23
C LEU A 289 -12.71 21.01 -7.10
N ASP A 290 -11.77 21.94 -7.30
CA ASP A 290 -11.94 23.12 -8.14
C ASP A 290 -11.55 22.80 -9.59
N GLU A 291 -12.48 22.99 -10.51
CA GLU A 291 -12.27 22.72 -11.94
C GLU A 291 -11.17 23.59 -12.55
N GLU A 292 -11.00 24.85 -12.09
CA GLU A 292 -9.95 25.74 -12.58
C GLU A 292 -8.55 25.21 -12.14
N VAL A 293 -8.43 24.76 -10.90
CA VAL A 293 -7.20 24.18 -10.36
C VAL A 293 -6.84 22.87 -11.10
N LEU A 294 -7.83 22.02 -11.36
CA LEU A 294 -7.62 20.79 -12.12
C LEU A 294 -7.22 21.06 -13.57
N SER A 295 -7.77 22.11 -14.20
CA SER A 295 -7.37 22.55 -15.53
C SER A 295 -5.94 23.09 -15.55
N GLU A 296 -5.53 23.91 -14.55
CA GLU A 296 -4.14 24.35 -14.36
C GLU A 296 -3.20 23.15 -14.20
N ALA A 297 -3.65 22.11 -13.50
CA ALA A 297 -2.91 20.86 -13.37
C ALA A 297 -2.83 20.06 -14.69
N ASN A 298 -3.47 20.50 -15.76
CA ASN A 298 -3.61 19.80 -17.02
C ASN A 298 -4.28 18.43 -16.86
N LEU A 299 -5.41 18.39 -16.14
CA LEU A 299 -6.19 17.17 -15.97
C LEU A 299 -6.48 16.48 -17.31
N GLU A 300 -6.74 17.28 -18.36
CA GLU A 300 -7.03 16.80 -19.72
C GLU A 300 -5.94 15.90 -20.29
N GLU A 301 -4.67 16.24 -19.99
CA GLU A 301 -3.51 15.48 -20.47
C GLU A 301 -3.08 14.33 -19.54
N ALA A 302 -3.63 14.26 -18.34
CA ALA A 302 -3.26 13.22 -17.39
C ALA A 302 -3.74 11.84 -17.87
N GLU A 303 -2.84 10.87 -17.93
CA GLU A 303 -3.13 9.48 -18.28
C GLU A 303 -3.62 8.70 -17.04
N THR A 304 -3.15 9.08 -15.85
CA THR A 304 -3.61 8.53 -14.57
C THR A 304 -3.84 9.67 -13.57
N VAL A 305 -4.97 9.62 -12.87
CA VAL A 305 -5.29 10.51 -11.75
C VAL A 305 -5.45 9.69 -10.47
N LEU A 306 -4.77 10.12 -9.42
CA LEU A 306 -4.75 9.48 -8.12
C LEU A 306 -5.32 10.44 -7.07
N ALA A 307 -6.47 10.10 -6.49
CA ALA A 307 -7.08 10.85 -5.41
C ALA A 307 -6.59 10.28 -4.07
N LEU A 308 -5.68 11.00 -3.40
CA LEU A 308 -4.97 10.57 -2.20
C LEU A 308 -5.10 11.59 -1.06
N THR A 309 -6.26 12.22 -0.94
CA THR A 309 -6.56 13.13 0.16
C THR A 309 -6.83 12.35 1.46
N ASN A 310 -6.97 13.05 2.58
CA ASN A 310 -7.34 12.46 3.86
C ASN A 310 -8.84 12.17 4.00
N ASP A 311 -9.64 12.57 3.00
CA ASP A 311 -11.09 12.50 3.02
C ASP A 311 -11.60 11.57 1.90
N ASP A 312 -12.34 10.53 2.30
CA ASP A 312 -12.86 9.52 1.38
C ASP A 312 -13.92 10.12 0.42
N GLU A 313 -14.69 11.14 0.87
CA GLU A 313 -15.69 11.82 0.06
C GLU A 313 -15.01 12.71 -1.00
N ASP A 314 -13.97 13.46 -0.61
CA ASP A 314 -13.16 14.25 -1.54
C ASP A 314 -12.53 13.34 -2.61
N ASN A 315 -11.98 12.18 -2.23
CA ASN A 315 -11.39 11.23 -3.18
C ASN A 315 -12.42 10.69 -4.18
N LEU A 316 -13.62 10.36 -3.71
CA LEU A 316 -14.71 9.94 -4.58
C LEU A 316 -15.14 11.07 -5.52
N MET A 317 -15.28 12.31 -5.02
CA MET A 317 -15.67 13.45 -5.84
C MET A 317 -14.63 13.78 -6.91
N VAL A 318 -13.35 13.74 -6.60
CA VAL A 318 -12.27 13.87 -7.60
C VAL A 318 -12.43 12.80 -8.68
N SER A 319 -12.69 11.55 -8.32
CA SER A 319 -12.89 10.47 -9.30
C SER A 319 -14.06 10.74 -10.24
N VAL A 320 -15.19 11.25 -9.70
CA VAL A 320 -16.36 11.61 -10.49
C VAL A 320 -16.08 12.79 -11.42
N LEU A 321 -15.35 13.81 -10.93
CA LEU A 321 -14.95 14.95 -11.77
C LEU A 321 -14.07 14.50 -12.93
N VAL A 322 -13.08 13.65 -12.68
CA VAL A 322 -12.19 13.10 -13.73
C VAL A 322 -12.99 12.33 -14.79
N GLU A 323 -13.98 11.52 -14.41
CA GLU A 323 -14.85 10.83 -15.35
C GLU A 323 -15.70 11.78 -16.18
N LYS A 324 -16.21 12.87 -15.59
CA LYS A 324 -16.95 13.91 -16.30
C LYS A 324 -16.08 14.54 -17.39
N PHE A 325 -14.86 14.98 -17.03
CA PHE A 325 -13.92 15.56 -17.99
C PHE A 325 -13.53 14.56 -19.10
N ALA A 326 -13.35 13.28 -18.78
CA ALA A 326 -13.03 12.27 -19.78
C ALA A 326 -14.16 12.01 -20.80
N LYS A 327 -15.43 12.20 -20.40
CA LYS A 327 -16.61 12.03 -21.27
C LYS A 327 -16.87 13.22 -22.16
N ASP A 328 -16.60 14.45 -21.67
CA ASP A 328 -16.86 15.69 -22.39
C ASP A 328 -15.86 15.93 -23.53
N GLU A 329 -14.65 15.40 -23.44
CA GLU A 329 -13.65 15.44 -24.51
C GLU A 329 -13.65 14.13 -25.31
N LYS A 330 -14.23 14.19 -26.51
CA LYS A 330 -14.22 13.10 -27.48
C LYS A 330 -12.79 12.64 -27.79
N GLY A 331 -12.35 11.53 -27.19
CA GLY A 331 -11.12 10.84 -27.56
C GLY A 331 -10.23 10.35 -26.45
N ILE A 332 -10.59 10.46 -25.16
CA ILE A 332 -9.78 9.94 -24.05
C ILE A 332 -10.50 8.73 -23.44
N GLU A 333 -10.43 7.58 -24.14
CA GLU A 333 -11.02 6.32 -23.66
C GLU A 333 -10.20 5.62 -22.57
N ASP A 334 -8.98 6.08 -22.23
CA ASP A 334 -8.02 5.36 -21.39
C ASP A 334 -7.57 6.10 -20.13
N LYS A 335 -8.35 7.06 -19.58
CA LYS A 335 -8.01 7.67 -18.29
C LYS A 335 -8.23 6.68 -17.15
N ARG A 336 -7.19 6.44 -16.36
CA ARG A 336 -7.26 5.61 -15.16
C ARG A 336 -7.44 6.48 -13.93
N THR A 337 -8.43 6.16 -13.13
CA THR A 337 -8.66 6.79 -11.82
C THR A 337 -8.43 5.76 -10.72
N MET A 338 -7.70 6.16 -9.65
CA MET A 338 -7.54 5.38 -8.43
C MET A 338 -7.84 6.30 -7.24
N ALA A 339 -8.73 5.88 -6.35
CA ALA A 339 -9.10 6.57 -5.12
C ALA A 339 -8.83 5.70 -3.89
#